data_051fbcba871fe548dabce32abbbd9613
#
_entry.id   051fbcba871fe548dabce32abbbd9613
#
_cell.length_a   1.000
_cell.length_b   1.000
_cell.length_c   1.000
_cell.angle_alpha   90.00
_cell.angle_beta   90.00
_cell.angle_gamma   90.00
#
_symmetry.space_group_name_H-M   'P 1'
#
loop_
_entity.id
_entity.type
_entity.pdbx_description
1 polymer ?
#
loop_
_entity_poly.entity_id
_entity_poly.type
_entity_poly.pdbx_seq_one_letter_code
_entity_poly.pdbx_strand_id
1 'polypeptide(L)'
;MFAGRRLAHRCVVAFEDAGFTFKDSLAWLRESAPHRAQRVSVVFERRGDGENADRWQGWRVGNLRPTFEPIQWFVKPYTIGTTIADNVLCHGLGAFNEENFVRYEHAPDNVLRSGFSKGEGGRHIAQKPVKLLRALIELTTIPGQLVLDPFCGSGSTLVAAQAAGRAFLGFEIDPEAVRVAKTRVSSTFFDSAAQPQADIFA
;
A
#
# COMPACT_ATOMS: atom_id res chain seq x y z
N MET A 1 -2.56 5.65 1.96
CA MET A 1 -3.48 4.94 1.03
C MET A 1 -2.75 4.61 -0.26
N PHE A 2 -2.82 3.34 -0.72
CA PHE A 2 -2.35 2.97 -2.06
C PHE A 2 -3.31 3.50 -3.13
N ALA A 3 -2.78 4.12 -4.17
CA ALA A 3 -3.59 4.74 -5.21
C ALA A 3 -3.15 4.29 -6.61
N GLY A 4 -4.12 4.17 -7.51
CA GLY A 4 -3.81 3.90 -8.91
C GLY A 4 -3.12 5.10 -9.55
N ARG A 5 -1.96 4.89 -10.22
CA ARG A 5 -1.12 5.96 -10.82
C ARG A 5 -1.90 7.00 -11.63
N ARG A 6 -2.96 6.59 -12.33
CA ARG A 6 -3.76 7.48 -13.18
C ARG A 6 -4.76 8.34 -12.40
N LEU A 7 -5.15 7.91 -11.20
CA LEU A 7 -6.21 8.51 -10.40
C LEU A 7 -5.73 8.99 -9.03
N ALA A 8 -4.43 8.92 -8.75
CA ALA A 8 -3.85 9.31 -7.47
C ALA A 8 -4.25 10.75 -7.06
N HIS A 9 -4.26 11.69 -8.02
CA HIS A 9 -4.68 13.07 -7.79
C HIS A 9 -6.12 13.18 -7.29
N ARG A 10 -7.06 12.34 -7.81
CA ARG A 10 -8.45 12.33 -7.35
C ARG A 10 -8.58 11.81 -5.92
N CYS A 11 -7.73 10.85 -5.57
CA CYS A 11 -7.67 10.37 -4.20
C CYS A 11 -7.19 11.46 -3.25
N VAL A 12 -6.18 12.25 -3.65
CA VAL A 12 -5.71 13.38 -2.84
C VAL A 12 -6.84 14.37 -2.61
N VAL A 13 -7.49 14.85 -3.67
CA VAL A 13 -8.62 15.80 -3.57
C VAL A 13 -9.73 15.24 -2.67
N ALA A 14 -10.15 13.99 -2.87
CA ALA A 14 -11.23 13.40 -2.07
C ALA A 14 -10.91 13.31 -0.57
N PHE A 15 -9.65 13.05 -0.22
CA PHE A 15 -9.24 13.02 1.19
C PHE A 15 -9.12 14.42 1.79
N GLU A 16 -8.64 15.41 1.02
CA GLU A 16 -8.60 16.80 1.47
C GLU A 16 -10.01 17.37 1.65
N ASP A 17 -10.93 17.10 0.71
CA ASP A 17 -12.35 17.46 0.84
C ASP A 17 -13.02 16.80 2.05
N ALA A 18 -12.56 15.60 2.45
CA ALA A 18 -13.00 14.92 3.65
C ALA A 18 -12.35 15.46 4.95
N GLY A 19 -11.51 16.49 4.86
CA GLY A 19 -10.88 17.16 6.00
C GLY A 19 -9.55 16.56 6.46
N PHE A 20 -8.88 15.72 5.63
CA PHE A 20 -7.52 15.28 5.90
C PHE A 20 -6.52 16.25 5.30
N THR A 21 -5.35 16.37 5.91
CA THR A 21 -4.22 17.14 5.37
C THR A 21 -3.28 16.20 4.61
N PHE A 22 -3.03 16.49 3.34
CA PHE A 22 -2.01 15.79 2.56
C PHE A 22 -0.63 16.08 3.13
N LYS A 23 0.17 15.04 3.34
CA LYS A 23 1.52 15.15 3.92
C LYS A 23 2.60 14.84 2.91
N ASP A 24 2.52 13.71 2.20
CA ASP A 24 3.53 13.30 1.22
C ASP A 24 2.98 12.25 0.24
N SER A 25 3.69 12.07 -0.87
CA SER A 25 3.46 11.01 -1.84
C SER A 25 4.67 10.10 -1.91
N LEU A 26 4.50 8.86 -1.48
CA LEU A 26 5.54 7.84 -1.49
C LEU A 26 5.46 7.03 -2.78
N ALA A 27 6.59 6.60 -3.32
CA ALA A 27 6.67 5.76 -4.50
C ALA A 27 7.13 4.34 -4.11
N TRP A 28 6.20 3.37 -4.09
CA TRP A 28 6.59 1.98 -3.94
C TRP A 28 7.06 1.40 -5.27
N LEU A 29 8.34 1.05 -5.37
CA LEU A 29 8.93 0.43 -6.56
C LEU A 29 8.61 -1.07 -6.60
N ARG A 30 8.17 -1.53 -7.77
CA ARG A 30 7.87 -2.93 -8.03
C ARG A 30 8.99 -3.54 -8.85
N GLU A 31 9.58 -4.61 -8.37
CA GLU A 31 10.68 -5.33 -9.04
C GLU A 31 10.26 -5.83 -10.42
N SER A 32 9.02 -6.30 -10.56
CA SER A 32 8.47 -6.75 -11.83
C SER A 32 7.06 -6.22 -12.06
N ALA A 33 6.77 -5.85 -13.30
CA ALA A 33 5.43 -5.48 -13.73
C ALA A 33 5.25 -5.82 -15.21
N PRO A 34 4.11 -6.37 -15.63
CA PRO A 34 3.90 -6.72 -17.03
C PRO A 34 3.81 -5.46 -17.89
N HIS A 35 4.45 -5.48 -19.05
CA HIS A 35 4.30 -4.44 -20.06
C HIS A 35 3.10 -4.77 -20.95
N ARG A 36 1.98 -4.09 -20.73
CA ARG A 36 0.72 -4.35 -21.44
C ARG A 36 0.49 -3.45 -22.66
N ALA A 37 1.42 -2.55 -22.98
CA ALA A 37 1.30 -1.68 -24.15
C ALA A 37 1.43 -2.48 -25.44
N GLN A 38 0.47 -2.34 -26.34
CA GLN A 38 0.39 -3.04 -27.61
C GLN A 38 1.38 -2.43 -28.61
N ARG A 39 2.07 -3.27 -29.40
CA ARG A 39 2.92 -2.82 -30.51
C ARG A 39 2.05 -2.37 -31.67
N VAL A 40 2.29 -1.17 -32.18
CA VAL A 40 1.51 -0.58 -33.28
C VAL A 40 1.73 -1.36 -34.57
N SER A 41 2.99 -1.71 -34.89
CA SER A 41 3.35 -2.52 -36.09
C SER A 41 2.59 -3.83 -36.13
N VAL A 42 2.50 -4.57 -35.03
CA VAL A 42 1.78 -5.85 -34.96
C VAL A 42 0.27 -5.69 -35.23
N VAL A 43 -0.31 -4.52 -34.87
CA VAL A 43 -1.72 -4.24 -35.19
C VAL A 43 -1.90 -4.07 -36.70
N PHE A 44 -1.01 -3.34 -37.36
CA PHE A 44 -1.07 -3.11 -38.81
C PHE A 44 -0.72 -4.38 -39.60
N GLU A 45 0.27 -5.15 -39.19
CA GLU A 45 0.56 -6.49 -39.77
C GLU A 45 -0.68 -7.39 -39.80
N ARG A 46 -1.42 -7.49 -38.68
CA ARG A 46 -2.66 -8.27 -38.59
C ARG A 46 -3.79 -7.76 -39.50
N ARG A 47 -3.73 -6.49 -39.92
CA ARG A 47 -4.66 -5.87 -40.84
C ARG A 47 -4.21 -5.97 -42.30
N GLY A 48 -3.03 -6.55 -42.57
CA GLY A 48 -2.45 -6.65 -43.92
C GLY A 48 -1.85 -5.34 -44.41
N ASP A 49 -1.62 -4.36 -43.55
CA ASP A 49 -1.08 -3.06 -43.88
C ASP A 49 0.42 -3.00 -43.54
N GLY A 50 1.25 -3.53 -44.45
CA GLY A 50 2.70 -3.61 -44.26
C GLY A 50 3.37 -2.24 -44.21
N GLU A 51 2.92 -1.28 -45.03
CA GLU A 51 3.49 0.08 -45.06
C GLU A 51 3.40 0.77 -43.69
N ASN A 52 2.21 0.74 -43.08
CA ASN A 52 2.04 1.30 -41.74
C ASN A 52 2.69 0.44 -40.66
N ALA A 53 2.80 -0.87 -40.84
CA ALA A 53 3.56 -1.72 -39.92
C ALA A 53 5.03 -1.30 -39.85
N ASP A 54 5.67 -1.08 -41.00
CA ASP A 54 7.07 -0.63 -41.10
C ASP A 54 7.23 0.80 -40.55
N ARG A 55 6.34 1.72 -40.94
CA ARG A 55 6.34 3.11 -40.47
C ARG A 55 6.27 3.22 -38.95
N TRP A 56 5.49 2.38 -38.30
CA TRP A 56 5.27 2.40 -36.85
C TRP A 56 6.08 1.34 -36.10
N GLN A 57 7.14 0.85 -36.68
CA GLN A 57 8.02 -0.09 -36.02
C GLN A 57 8.66 0.55 -34.76
N GLY A 58 8.65 -0.20 -33.65
CA GLY A 58 9.15 0.28 -32.34
C GLY A 58 8.14 1.07 -31.52
N TRP A 59 7.02 1.51 -32.10
CA TRP A 59 5.99 2.27 -31.41
C TRP A 59 4.99 1.36 -30.69
N ARG A 60 4.47 1.88 -29.55
CA ARG A 60 3.46 1.19 -28.74
C ARG A 60 2.33 2.13 -28.35
N VAL A 61 1.11 1.58 -28.22
CA VAL A 61 -0.06 2.28 -27.68
C VAL A 61 -0.32 1.79 -26.26
N GLY A 62 -0.69 2.71 -25.39
CA GLY A 62 -0.94 2.42 -23.98
C GLY A 62 0.08 3.10 -23.05
N ASN A 63 0.17 2.61 -21.83
CA ASN A 63 1.04 3.21 -20.81
C ASN A 63 2.41 2.52 -20.77
N LEU A 64 3.40 3.22 -20.25
CA LEU A 64 4.67 2.63 -19.85
C LEU A 64 4.45 1.51 -18.81
N ARG A 65 5.43 0.63 -18.67
CA ARG A 65 5.42 -0.43 -17.66
C ARG A 65 5.26 0.17 -16.25
N PRO A 66 4.29 -0.29 -15.46
CA PRO A 66 4.00 0.29 -14.14
C PRO A 66 4.99 -0.21 -13.08
N THR A 67 6.17 0.37 -13.02
CA THR A 67 7.24 -0.01 -12.09
C THR A 67 7.13 0.63 -10.72
N PHE A 68 6.19 1.55 -10.51
CA PHE A 68 5.89 2.10 -9.19
C PHE A 68 4.38 2.16 -8.93
N GLU A 69 4.00 2.14 -7.66
CA GLU A 69 2.65 2.40 -7.18
C GLU A 69 2.70 3.54 -6.16
N PRO A 70 1.93 4.63 -6.34
CA PRO A 70 1.93 5.74 -5.42
C PRO A 70 1.17 5.40 -4.14
N ILE A 71 1.73 5.83 -2.99
CA ILE A 71 1.12 5.74 -1.68
C ILE A 71 0.93 7.16 -1.17
N GLN A 72 -0.31 7.59 -1.03
CA GLN A 72 -0.64 8.92 -0.55
C GLN A 72 -0.73 8.92 0.97
N TRP A 73 0.04 9.80 1.60
CA TRP A 73 0.13 9.94 3.04
C TRP A 73 -0.64 11.17 3.50
N PHE A 74 -1.58 10.96 4.40
CA PHE A 74 -2.41 12.00 4.99
C PHE A 74 -2.30 11.97 6.51
N VAL A 75 -2.60 13.10 7.12
CA VAL A 75 -2.76 13.21 8.57
C VAL A 75 -4.10 13.89 8.88
N LYS A 76 -4.69 13.56 10.02
CA LYS A 76 -5.81 14.33 10.54
C LYS A 76 -5.29 15.71 10.95
N PRO A 77 -5.94 16.82 10.56
CA PRO A 77 -5.46 18.15 10.88
C PRO A 77 -5.41 18.37 12.38
N TYR A 78 -4.41 19.10 12.83
CA TYR A 78 -4.32 19.56 14.22
C TYR A 78 -5.11 20.84 14.43
N THR A 79 -5.42 21.16 15.70
CA THR A 79 -6.19 22.35 16.06
C THR A 79 -5.48 23.63 15.63
N ILE A 80 -6.21 24.61 15.09
CA ILE A 80 -5.66 25.92 14.72
C ILE A 80 -5.01 26.58 15.93
N GLY A 81 -3.80 27.11 15.75
CA GLY A 81 -3.00 27.73 16.80
C GLY A 81 -2.11 26.77 17.60
N THR A 82 -2.13 25.46 17.25
CA THR A 82 -1.22 24.45 17.80
C THR A 82 -0.19 24.01 16.77
N THR A 83 0.80 23.22 17.20
CA THR A 83 1.85 22.64 16.34
C THR A 83 1.64 21.14 16.15
N ILE A 84 2.38 20.56 15.19
CA ILE A 84 2.42 19.08 15.03
C ILE A 84 2.96 18.42 16.31
N ALA A 85 3.90 19.05 17.01
CA ALA A 85 4.41 18.54 18.29
C ALA A 85 3.32 18.47 19.36
N ASP A 86 2.45 19.48 19.44
CA ASP A 86 1.30 19.46 20.35
C ASP A 86 0.33 18.34 20.02
N ASN A 87 0.11 18.09 18.72
CA ASN A 87 -0.72 16.97 18.26
C ASN A 87 -0.13 15.61 18.64
N VAL A 88 1.19 15.46 18.57
CA VAL A 88 1.90 14.25 19.03
C VAL A 88 1.72 14.07 20.54
N LEU A 89 1.89 15.12 21.33
CA LEU A 89 1.75 15.06 22.80
C LEU A 89 0.30 14.71 23.21
N CYS A 90 -0.69 15.31 22.54
CA CYS A 90 -2.10 15.13 22.93
C CYS A 90 -2.70 13.82 22.38
N HIS A 91 -2.28 13.37 21.21
CA HIS A 91 -2.96 12.30 20.48
C HIS A 91 -2.03 11.17 20.00
N GLY A 92 -0.71 11.30 20.15
CA GLY A 92 0.26 10.34 19.63
C GLY A 92 0.29 10.27 18.09
N LEU A 93 -0.10 11.34 17.40
CA LEU A 93 -0.27 11.36 15.95
C LEU A 93 0.51 12.50 15.27
N GLY A 94 0.91 12.28 14.01
CA GLY A 94 1.54 13.31 13.17
C GLY A 94 3.06 13.20 13.03
N ALA A 95 3.75 12.56 13.96
CA ALA A 95 5.17 12.22 13.83
C ALA A 95 5.38 10.95 13.00
N PHE A 96 6.63 10.67 12.66
CA PHE A 96 7.06 9.41 12.08
C PHE A 96 8.33 8.90 12.76
N ASN A 97 8.49 7.58 12.80
CA ASN A 97 9.64 6.92 13.41
C ASN A 97 10.67 6.54 12.33
N GLU A 98 11.66 7.37 12.14
CA GLU A 98 12.74 7.17 11.17
C GLU A 98 13.56 5.92 11.46
N GLU A 99 13.92 5.67 12.73
CA GLU A 99 14.74 4.51 13.11
C GLU A 99 14.07 3.17 12.75
N ASN A 100 12.77 3.07 12.97
CA ASN A 100 12.03 1.88 12.57
C ASN A 100 11.95 1.73 11.05
N PHE A 101 11.80 2.84 10.32
CA PHE A 101 11.65 2.82 8.89
C PHE A 101 12.92 2.37 8.16
N VAL A 102 14.10 2.87 8.56
CA VAL A 102 15.38 2.51 7.94
C VAL A 102 15.75 1.02 8.11
N ARG A 103 15.14 0.31 9.04
CA ARG A 103 15.28 -1.16 9.15
C ARG A 103 14.72 -1.92 7.94
N TYR A 104 13.78 -1.32 7.24
CA TYR A 104 13.10 -1.91 6.08
C TYR A 104 13.58 -1.34 4.76
N GLU A 105 13.78 -0.03 4.68
CA GLU A 105 13.99 0.71 3.43
C GLU A 105 15.40 1.30 3.28
N HIS A 106 16.29 1.13 4.28
CA HIS A 106 17.69 1.56 4.28
C HIS A 106 17.92 3.08 4.32
N ALA A 107 16.92 3.89 4.04
CA ALA A 107 16.96 5.35 4.08
C ALA A 107 15.56 5.91 4.39
N PRO A 108 15.47 7.08 5.05
CA PRO A 108 14.19 7.72 5.35
C PRO A 108 13.68 8.53 4.15
N ASP A 109 13.81 8.00 2.96
CA ASP A 109 13.32 8.64 1.73
C ASP A 109 11.91 8.17 1.36
N ASN A 110 11.25 8.88 0.45
CA ASN A 110 9.89 8.57 0.02
C ASN A 110 9.82 7.55 -1.13
N VAL A 111 10.90 6.81 -1.39
CA VAL A 111 10.96 5.74 -2.37
C VAL A 111 11.17 4.39 -1.66
N LEU A 112 10.14 3.54 -1.70
CA LEU A 112 10.13 2.24 -1.02
C LEU A 112 10.45 1.10 -1.99
N ARG A 113 11.27 0.14 -1.53
CA ARG A 113 11.75 -0.99 -2.34
C ARG A 113 11.38 -2.36 -1.78
N SER A 114 10.67 -2.41 -0.65
CA SER A 114 10.25 -3.68 -0.05
C SER A 114 9.38 -4.52 -0.99
N GLY A 115 9.82 -5.72 -1.26
CA GLY A 115 9.15 -6.72 -2.10
C GLY A 115 8.42 -7.79 -1.29
N PHE A 116 7.81 -8.76 -1.99
CA PHE A 116 7.19 -9.93 -1.38
C PHE A 116 8.24 -10.88 -0.80
N SER A 117 7.96 -11.43 0.37
CA SER A 117 8.73 -12.53 0.93
C SER A 117 8.47 -13.83 0.17
N LYS A 118 9.39 -14.81 0.27
CA LYS A 118 9.22 -16.12 -0.36
C LYS A 118 7.93 -16.80 0.11
N GLY A 119 7.07 -17.20 -0.83
CA GLY A 119 5.78 -17.85 -0.55
C GLY A 119 4.64 -16.92 -0.13
N GLU A 120 4.87 -15.61 -0.07
CA GLU A 120 3.86 -14.63 0.35
C GLU A 120 2.87 -14.25 -0.76
N GLY A 121 3.31 -14.23 -2.02
CA GLY A 121 2.52 -13.74 -3.15
C GLY A 121 1.42 -14.70 -3.63
N GLY A 122 0.56 -14.19 -4.53
CA GLY A 122 -0.38 -15.01 -5.31
C GLY A 122 -1.73 -15.31 -4.67
N ARG A 123 -2.02 -14.79 -3.48
CA ARG A 123 -3.30 -15.04 -2.77
C ARG A 123 -4.43 -14.08 -3.17
N HIS A 124 -4.07 -12.91 -3.66
CA HIS A 124 -5.01 -11.90 -4.14
C HIS A 124 -4.31 -11.00 -5.16
N ILE A 125 -5.04 -10.58 -6.22
CA ILE A 125 -4.47 -9.80 -7.35
C ILE A 125 -3.90 -8.44 -6.92
N ALA A 126 -4.44 -7.84 -5.87
CA ALA A 126 -4.05 -6.55 -5.31
C ALA A 126 -3.24 -6.66 -4.00
N GLN A 127 -2.81 -7.87 -3.62
CA GLN A 127 -2.05 -8.11 -2.39
C GLN A 127 -0.82 -7.21 -2.32
N LYS A 128 -0.56 -6.67 -1.12
CA LYS A 128 0.65 -5.89 -0.82
C LYS A 128 1.62 -6.72 0.02
N PRO A 129 2.94 -6.50 -0.11
CA PRO A 129 3.93 -7.18 0.74
C PRO A 129 3.72 -6.82 2.21
N VAL A 130 3.71 -7.83 3.08
CA VAL A 130 3.60 -7.62 4.54
C VAL A 130 4.76 -6.78 5.06
N LYS A 131 5.98 -7.00 4.54
CA LYS A 131 7.16 -6.21 4.91
C LYS A 131 6.96 -4.71 4.62
N LEU A 132 6.43 -4.35 3.44
CA LEU A 132 6.11 -2.97 3.08
C LEU A 132 5.08 -2.35 4.03
N LEU A 133 3.97 -3.08 4.27
CA LEU A 133 2.90 -2.61 5.15
C LEU A 133 3.40 -2.45 6.59
N ARG A 134 4.23 -3.38 7.07
CA ARG A 134 4.85 -3.29 8.39
C ARG A 134 5.75 -2.06 8.51
N ALA A 135 6.57 -1.76 7.50
CA ALA A 135 7.39 -0.55 7.47
C ALA A 135 6.53 0.72 7.62
N LEU A 136 5.41 0.82 6.87
CA LEU A 136 4.50 1.96 6.95
C LEU A 136 3.76 2.05 8.30
N ILE A 137 3.37 0.93 8.87
CA ILE A 137 2.72 0.86 10.18
C ILE A 137 3.70 1.31 11.28
N GLU A 138 4.90 0.75 11.31
CA GLU A 138 5.91 1.11 12.31
C GLU A 138 6.47 2.53 12.13
N LEU A 139 6.41 3.08 10.90
CA LEU A 139 6.73 4.48 10.62
C LEU A 139 5.77 5.44 11.35
N THR A 140 4.48 5.10 11.41
CA THR A 140 3.41 6.05 11.77
C THR A 140 2.67 5.73 13.05
N THR A 141 2.96 4.59 13.69
CA THR A 141 2.27 4.13 14.90
C THR A 141 3.24 3.64 15.97
N ILE A 142 2.79 3.65 17.21
CA ILE A 142 3.47 2.98 18.33
C ILE A 142 2.75 1.67 18.70
N PRO A 143 3.41 0.69 19.39
CA PRO A 143 2.76 -0.54 19.84
C PRO A 143 1.46 -0.28 20.61
N GLY A 144 0.46 -1.13 20.37
CA GLY A 144 -0.87 -1.02 21.00
C GLY A 144 -1.85 -0.10 20.29
N GLN A 145 -1.43 0.76 19.36
CA GLN A 145 -2.35 1.57 18.56
C GLN A 145 -3.15 0.74 17.56
N LEU A 146 -4.34 1.21 17.20
CA LEU A 146 -5.24 0.55 16.26
C LEU A 146 -4.88 0.89 14.80
N VAL A 147 -4.69 -0.15 13.99
CA VAL A 147 -4.59 -0.08 12.53
C VAL A 147 -5.92 -0.45 11.91
N LEU A 148 -6.53 0.46 11.16
CA LEU A 148 -7.79 0.25 10.46
C LEU A 148 -7.53 0.07 8.96
N ASP A 149 -8.06 -1.01 8.37
CA ASP A 149 -8.09 -1.22 6.92
C ASP A 149 -9.52 -1.49 6.45
N PRO A 150 -10.22 -0.48 5.87
CA PRO A 150 -11.60 -0.63 5.44
C PRO A 150 -11.78 -1.47 4.15
N PHE A 151 -10.67 -1.93 3.52
CA PHE A 151 -10.66 -2.75 2.32
C PHE A 151 -9.55 -3.80 2.40
N CYS A 152 -9.56 -4.60 3.48
CA CYS A 152 -8.41 -5.42 3.88
C CYS A 152 -8.09 -6.59 2.93
N GLY A 153 -8.99 -6.97 2.04
CA GLY A 153 -8.80 -8.05 1.08
C GLY A 153 -8.36 -9.34 1.78
N SER A 154 -7.22 -9.89 1.37
CA SER A 154 -6.61 -11.08 1.98
C SER A 154 -5.89 -10.80 3.32
N GLY A 155 -6.05 -9.63 3.93
CA GLY A 155 -5.60 -9.31 5.29
C GLY A 155 -4.11 -9.00 5.44
N SER A 156 -3.40 -8.57 4.38
CA SER A 156 -1.97 -8.27 4.50
C SER A 156 -1.67 -7.16 5.51
N THR A 157 -2.52 -6.13 5.57
CA THR A 157 -2.41 -5.04 6.56
C THR A 157 -2.60 -5.56 7.99
N LEU A 158 -3.57 -6.46 8.19
CA LEU A 158 -3.87 -7.04 9.50
C LEU A 158 -2.71 -7.91 10.02
N VAL A 159 -2.16 -8.75 9.14
CA VAL A 159 -0.96 -9.56 9.43
C VAL A 159 0.24 -8.66 9.77
N ALA A 160 0.43 -7.57 9.02
CA ALA A 160 1.50 -6.62 9.28
C ALA A 160 1.33 -5.89 10.62
N ALA A 161 0.11 -5.46 10.94
CA ALA A 161 -0.23 -4.80 12.19
C ALA A 161 0.02 -5.73 13.40
N GLN A 162 -0.46 -6.97 13.31
CA GLN A 162 -0.23 -8.01 14.31
C GLN A 162 1.25 -8.26 14.55
N ALA A 163 2.03 -8.49 13.47
CA ALA A 163 3.47 -8.71 13.54
C ALA A 163 4.24 -7.49 14.09
N ALA A 164 3.64 -6.31 14.03
CA ALA A 164 4.17 -5.07 14.60
C ALA A 164 3.68 -4.79 16.03
N GLY A 165 2.86 -5.66 16.64
CA GLY A 165 2.30 -5.47 17.98
C GLY A 165 1.25 -4.36 18.06
N ARG A 166 0.50 -4.13 16.97
CA ARG A 166 -0.61 -3.19 16.90
C ARG A 166 -1.94 -3.92 16.94
N ALA A 167 -2.96 -3.32 17.56
CA ALA A 167 -4.33 -3.75 17.36
C ALA A 167 -4.74 -3.52 15.91
N PHE A 168 -5.69 -4.29 15.40
CA PHE A 168 -6.14 -4.13 14.02
C PHE A 168 -7.65 -4.33 13.89
N LEU A 169 -8.23 -3.67 12.88
CA LEU A 169 -9.63 -3.83 12.47
C LEU A 169 -9.66 -3.79 10.94
N GLY A 170 -10.28 -4.81 10.33
CA GLY A 170 -10.40 -4.92 8.88
C GLY A 170 -11.82 -5.12 8.43
N PHE A 171 -12.20 -4.48 7.31
CA PHE A 171 -13.45 -4.71 6.62
C PHE A 171 -13.19 -5.23 5.21
N GLU A 172 -14.00 -6.17 4.78
CA GLU A 172 -13.96 -6.73 3.42
C GLU A 172 -15.34 -7.23 3.04
N ILE A 173 -15.77 -6.96 1.80
CA ILE A 173 -17.10 -7.35 1.30
C ILE A 173 -17.12 -8.77 0.73
N ASP A 174 -15.97 -9.26 0.23
CA ASP A 174 -15.85 -10.60 -0.33
C ASP A 174 -15.67 -11.64 0.79
N PRO A 175 -16.65 -12.56 1.02
CA PRO A 175 -16.56 -13.56 2.08
C PRO A 175 -15.36 -14.50 1.93
N GLU A 176 -14.91 -14.78 0.71
CA GLU A 176 -13.75 -15.65 0.49
C GLU A 176 -12.45 -14.92 0.88
N ALA A 177 -12.32 -13.63 0.56
CA ALA A 177 -11.21 -12.81 1.00
C ALA A 177 -11.16 -12.69 2.54
N VAL A 178 -12.33 -12.52 3.19
CA VAL A 178 -12.46 -12.55 4.67
C VAL A 178 -11.95 -13.89 5.24
N ARG A 179 -12.35 -15.02 4.65
CA ARG A 179 -11.91 -16.34 5.08
C ARG A 179 -10.37 -16.48 4.99
N VAL A 180 -9.79 -16.01 3.89
CA VAL A 180 -8.34 -16.00 3.69
C VAL A 180 -7.65 -15.11 4.72
N ALA A 181 -8.17 -13.90 4.96
CA ALA A 181 -7.63 -12.96 5.94
C ALA A 181 -7.62 -13.56 7.36
N LYS A 182 -8.75 -14.15 7.79
CA LYS A 182 -8.85 -14.84 9.10
C LYS A 182 -7.82 -15.96 9.25
N THR A 183 -7.67 -16.80 8.24
CA THR A 183 -6.68 -17.89 8.25
C THR A 183 -5.25 -17.35 8.36
N ARG A 184 -4.91 -16.29 7.63
CA ARG A 184 -3.56 -15.69 7.67
C ARG A 184 -3.23 -15.09 9.03
N VAL A 185 -4.17 -14.33 9.59
CA VAL A 185 -4.01 -13.73 10.92
C VAL A 185 -3.85 -14.83 11.98
N SER A 186 -4.71 -15.88 11.97
CA SER A 186 -4.60 -16.97 12.94
C SER A 186 -3.30 -17.77 12.81
N SER A 187 -2.79 -18.00 11.60
CA SER A 187 -1.52 -18.73 11.41
C SER A 187 -0.30 -17.95 11.93
N THR A 188 -0.36 -16.64 11.93
CA THR A 188 0.72 -15.78 12.45
C THR A 188 0.82 -15.82 13.98
N PHE A 189 -0.26 -16.23 14.69
CA PHE A 189 -0.23 -16.41 16.16
C PHE A 189 0.63 -17.59 16.62
N PHE A 190 0.72 -18.65 15.84
CA PHE A 190 1.48 -19.84 16.23
C PHE A 190 3.00 -19.62 16.15
N ASP A 191 3.44 -18.60 15.39
CA ASP A 191 4.87 -18.24 15.24
C ASP A 191 5.35 -17.20 16.27
N SER A 192 4.44 -16.54 16.99
CA SER A 192 4.76 -15.54 18.01
C SER A 192 3.99 -15.80 19.31
N ALA A 193 4.55 -16.62 20.18
CA ALA A 193 4.03 -16.77 21.53
C ALA A 193 4.24 -15.47 22.31
N ALA A 194 3.18 -14.68 22.44
CA ALA A 194 2.85 -13.66 23.43
C ALA A 194 2.35 -12.35 22.83
N GLN A 195 1.02 -12.14 22.78
CA GLN A 195 0.35 -10.91 23.22
C GLN A 195 -1.18 -10.98 23.09
N PRO A 196 -1.96 -10.24 23.91
CA PRO A 196 -3.42 -10.42 24.03
C PRO A 196 -4.17 -9.85 22.83
N GLN A 197 -5.20 -10.59 22.42
CA GLN A 197 -6.07 -10.29 21.29
C GLN A 197 -7.25 -9.38 21.66
N ALA A 198 -7.60 -8.50 20.71
CA ALA A 198 -8.99 -8.14 20.47
C ALA A 198 -9.32 -8.58 19.04
N ASP A 199 -10.06 -9.68 18.89
CA ASP A 199 -10.67 -10.08 17.63
C ASP A 199 -11.94 -9.26 17.45
N ILE A 200 -11.97 -8.35 16.47
CA ILE A 200 -13.20 -7.72 16.05
C ILE A 200 -13.23 -7.75 14.53
N PHE A 201 -13.86 -8.78 13.98
CA PHE A 201 -14.41 -8.74 12.63
C PHE A 201 -15.88 -8.34 12.76
N ALA A 202 -16.25 -7.17 12.25
CA ALA A 202 -17.61 -6.75 12.06
C ALA A 202 -18.04 -6.97 10.60
#